data_6b7d2e63a1c9179e220ba022158e8142
#
_entry.id   6b7d2e63a1c9179e220ba022158e8142
#
_cell.length_a   1.000
_cell.length_b   1.000
_cell.length_c   1.000
_cell.angle_alpha   90.00
_cell.angle_beta   90.00
_cell.angle_gamma   90.00
#
_symmetry.space_group_name_H-M   'P 1'
#
loop_
_entity.id
_entity.type
_entity.pdbx_description
1 polymer ?
#
loop_
_entity_poly.entity_id
_entity_poly.type
_entity_poly.pdbx_seq_one_letter_code
_entity_poly.pdbx_strand_id
1 'polypeptide(L)'
;MAKGEFAGRILKQRRKRARWLKKTWKRKALGLKEKYDPLEGAPQAKGLVLKKTGKEQKQPHSGIIKCVTVQLIKNGKKVSAFCPRDKAIEKIDEHDEVLIEGLGGSQRGQMGSIPGVRYKVIQVNGISLEELRLNRKEKPKR
;
A
#
# COMPACT_ATOMS: atom_id res chain seq x y z
N MET A 1 -4.97 12.76 -42.37
CA MET A 1 -5.87 11.66 -41.96
C MET A 1 -5.89 10.61 -43.07
N ALA A 2 -5.75 9.35 -42.74
CA ALA A 2 -5.79 8.28 -43.75
C ALA A 2 -7.23 8.08 -44.27
N LYS A 3 -7.42 8.19 -45.60
CA LYS A 3 -8.72 8.15 -46.24
C LYS A 3 -8.68 7.19 -47.45
N GLY A 4 -8.28 6.04 -47.39
CA GLY A 4 -8.23 5.11 -48.54
C GLY A 4 -8.90 3.78 -48.20
N GLU A 5 -8.99 2.91 -49.19
CA GLU A 5 -9.53 1.56 -49.03
C GLU A 5 -8.83 0.75 -47.96
N PHE A 6 -7.50 0.92 -47.82
CA PHE A 6 -6.70 0.25 -46.78
C PHE A 6 -6.43 1.11 -45.53
N ALA A 7 -7.19 2.21 -45.33
CA ALA A 7 -7.00 3.11 -44.20
C ALA A 7 -7.22 2.42 -42.84
N GLY A 8 -8.07 1.40 -42.76
CA GLY A 8 -8.31 0.65 -41.52
C GLY A 8 -7.06 0.00 -40.95
N ARG A 9 -6.18 -0.55 -41.81
CA ARG A 9 -4.92 -1.14 -41.39
C ARG A 9 -3.99 -0.12 -40.70
N ILE A 10 -3.83 1.04 -41.34
CA ILE A 10 -2.99 2.12 -40.80
C ILE A 10 -3.55 2.71 -39.51
N LEU A 11 -4.87 2.90 -39.45
CA LEU A 11 -5.55 3.38 -38.24
C LEU A 11 -5.40 2.41 -37.06
N LYS A 12 -5.47 1.11 -37.34
CA LYS A 12 -5.25 0.07 -36.33
C LYS A 12 -3.82 0.13 -35.77
N GLN A 13 -2.82 0.29 -36.62
CA GLN A 13 -1.43 0.41 -36.21
C GLN A 13 -1.19 1.69 -35.38
N ARG A 14 -1.73 2.82 -35.80
CA ARG A 14 -1.64 4.10 -35.06
C ARG A 14 -2.30 4.00 -33.68
N ARG A 15 -3.48 3.38 -33.61
CA ARG A 15 -4.18 3.16 -32.34
C ARG A 15 -3.38 2.26 -31.41
N LYS A 16 -2.78 1.20 -31.91
CA LYS A 16 -1.92 0.32 -31.12
C LYS A 16 -0.74 1.08 -30.53
N ARG A 17 -0.04 1.89 -31.33
CA ARG A 17 1.07 2.73 -30.86
C ARG A 17 0.60 3.72 -29.78
N ALA A 18 -0.49 4.42 -30.01
CA ALA A 18 -1.05 5.41 -29.08
C ALA A 18 -1.44 4.79 -27.73
N ARG A 19 -2.01 3.59 -27.74
CA ARG A 19 -2.36 2.89 -26.50
C ARG A 19 -1.14 2.53 -25.66
N TRP A 20 -0.06 2.06 -26.29
CA TRP A 20 1.16 1.70 -25.58
C TRP A 20 1.92 2.90 -25.01
N LEU A 21 1.62 4.12 -25.40
CA LEU A 21 2.13 5.33 -24.77
C LEU A 21 1.45 5.64 -23.46
N LYS A 22 0.23 5.17 -23.25
CA LYS A 22 -0.54 5.42 -22.02
C LYS A 22 -0.10 4.50 -20.89
N LYS A 23 0.30 5.10 -19.75
CA LYS A 23 0.73 4.35 -18.55
C LYS A 23 -0.37 3.43 -18.01
N THR A 24 -1.61 3.88 -18.03
CA THR A 24 -2.76 3.09 -17.56
C THR A 24 -2.98 1.82 -18.39
N TRP A 25 -2.88 1.96 -19.72
CA TRP A 25 -2.98 0.82 -20.63
C TRP A 25 -1.85 -0.20 -20.41
N LYS A 26 -0.60 0.26 -20.30
CA LYS A 26 0.55 -0.61 -20.01
C LYS A 26 0.37 -1.39 -18.72
N ARG A 27 -0.06 -0.74 -17.65
CA ARG A 27 -0.30 -1.39 -16.37
C ARG A 27 -1.31 -2.53 -16.50
N LYS A 28 -2.41 -2.29 -17.20
CA LYS A 28 -3.48 -3.27 -17.40
C LYS A 28 -3.03 -4.41 -18.30
N ALA A 29 -2.44 -4.11 -19.44
CA ALA A 29 -2.03 -5.09 -20.43
C ALA A 29 -0.92 -6.03 -19.93
N LEU A 30 0.02 -5.50 -19.16
CA LEU A 30 1.15 -6.26 -18.61
C LEU A 30 0.86 -6.87 -17.23
N GLY A 31 -0.30 -6.61 -16.64
CA GLY A 31 -0.64 -7.10 -15.31
C GLY A 31 0.33 -6.63 -14.22
N LEU A 32 0.87 -5.40 -14.34
CA LEU A 32 1.90 -4.90 -13.42
C LEU A 32 1.40 -4.77 -11.99
N LYS A 33 0.13 -4.48 -11.81
CA LYS A 33 -0.48 -4.37 -10.49
C LYS A 33 -0.40 -5.70 -9.72
N GLU A 34 -0.68 -6.80 -10.39
CA GLU A 34 -0.65 -8.13 -9.77
C GLU A 34 0.79 -8.62 -9.53
N LYS A 35 1.70 -8.27 -10.44
CA LYS A 35 3.10 -8.70 -10.35
C LYS A 35 3.92 -7.97 -9.28
N TYR A 36 3.77 -6.66 -9.18
CA TYR A 36 4.67 -5.80 -8.39
C TYR A 36 4.03 -5.17 -7.16
N ASP A 37 2.69 -5.14 -7.07
CA ASP A 37 2.01 -4.67 -5.88
C ASP A 37 2.16 -5.70 -4.75
N PRO A 38 2.67 -5.33 -3.57
CA PRO A 38 2.70 -6.25 -2.43
C PRO A 38 1.33 -6.82 -2.07
N LEU A 39 0.27 -6.03 -2.22
CA LEU A 39 -1.11 -6.48 -1.97
C LEU A 39 -1.74 -7.22 -3.16
N GLU A 40 -1.02 -7.36 -4.28
CA GLU A 40 -1.50 -8.01 -5.51
C GLU A 40 -2.82 -7.44 -6.04
N GLY A 41 -3.01 -6.13 -5.84
CA GLY A 41 -4.21 -5.43 -6.26
C GLY A 41 -5.37 -5.44 -5.28
N ALA A 42 -5.28 -6.18 -4.18
CA ALA A 42 -6.26 -6.15 -3.11
C ALA A 42 -6.26 -4.82 -2.37
N PRO A 43 -7.39 -4.36 -1.82
CA PRO A 43 -7.41 -3.12 -1.04
C PRO A 43 -6.77 -3.27 0.35
N GLN A 44 -6.79 -4.47 0.91
CA GLN A 44 -6.28 -4.78 2.23
C GLN A 44 -5.59 -6.14 2.24
N ALA A 45 -4.72 -6.37 3.21
CA ALA A 45 -4.08 -7.67 3.41
C ALA A 45 -3.72 -7.88 4.88
N LYS A 46 -3.71 -9.14 5.30
CA LYS A 46 -3.26 -9.54 6.64
C LYS A 46 -1.77 -9.86 6.62
N GLY A 47 -1.12 -9.57 7.73
CA GLY A 47 0.29 -9.87 7.91
C GLY A 47 0.68 -10.01 9.37
N LEU A 48 1.88 -10.49 9.61
CA LEU A 48 2.47 -10.59 10.95
C LEU A 48 3.44 -9.46 11.19
N VAL A 49 3.40 -8.84 12.35
CA VAL A 49 4.34 -7.81 12.76
C VAL A 49 5.69 -8.45 13.08
N LEU A 50 6.74 -8.00 12.39
CA LEU A 50 8.11 -8.46 12.65
C LEU A 50 8.83 -7.58 13.67
N LYS A 51 8.71 -6.26 13.53
CA LYS A 51 9.34 -5.29 14.44
C LYS A 51 8.65 -3.93 14.38
N LYS A 52 8.83 -3.16 15.44
CA LYS A 52 8.41 -1.76 15.50
C LYS A 52 9.57 -0.87 15.06
N THR A 53 9.30 0.13 14.26
CA THR A 53 10.32 1.06 13.73
C THR A 53 9.85 2.50 13.78
N GLY A 54 10.80 3.44 13.80
CA GLY A 54 10.53 4.86 13.59
C GLY A 54 11.06 5.29 12.23
N LYS A 55 10.31 6.11 11.51
CA LYS A 55 10.74 6.73 10.25
C LYS A 55 10.81 8.24 10.42
N GLU A 56 11.93 8.84 10.04
CA GLU A 56 12.06 10.29 10.04
C GLU A 56 11.23 10.92 8.92
N GLN A 57 10.67 12.09 9.21
CA GLN A 57 9.96 12.87 8.20
C GLN A 57 10.93 13.52 7.22
N LYS A 58 10.43 13.87 6.03
CA LYS A 58 11.19 14.65 5.05
C LYS A 58 11.42 16.07 5.53
N GLN A 59 12.57 16.66 5.14
CA GLN A 59 12.81 18.08 5.31
C GLN A 59 11.66 18.92 4.68
N PRO A 60 11.24 20.04 5.29
CA PRO A 60 11.81 20.69 6.49
C PRO A 60 11.28 20.15 7.83
N HIS A 61 10.50 19.07 7.84
CA HIS A 61 9.97 18.48 9.07
C HIS A 61 10.98 17.56 9.74
N SER A 62 10.96 17.52 11.07
CA SER A 62 11.88 16.70 11.87
C SER A 62 11.14 15.91 12.95
N GLY A 63 10.19 15.11 12.58
CA GLY A 63 9.48 14.21 13.49
C GLY A 63 9.85 12.76 13.23
N ILE A 64 9.61 11.88 14.20
CA ILE A 64 9.74 10.44 14.05
C ILE A 64 8.34 9.84 13.99
N ILE A 65 7.99 9.25 12.84
CA ILE A 65 6.71 8.61 12.61
C ILE A 65 6.81 7.14 12.99
N LYS A 66 5.87 6.66 13.78
CA LYS A 66 5.84 5.29 14.28
C LYS A 66 5.29 4.36 13.20
N CYS A 67 6.08 3.36 12.86
CA CYS A 67 5.76 2.35 11.85
C CYS A 67 6.05 0.95 12.37
N VAL A 68 5.49 -0.04 11.70
CA VAL A 68 5.80 -1.45 11.94
C VAL A 68 6.23 -2.11 10.64
N THR A 69 7.15 -3.05 10.72
CA THR A 69 7.48 -3.91 9.59
C THR A 69 6.58 -5.13 9.64
N VAL A 70 5.83 -5.35 8.59
CA VAL A 70 4.83 -6.42 8.48
C VAL A 70 5.23 -7.37 7.35
N GLN A 71 5.19 -8.66 7.62
CA GLN A 71 5.32 -9.69 6.59
C GLN A 71 3.93 -10.18 6.21
N LEU A 72 3.56 -10.03 4.94
CA LEU A 72 2.25 -10.45 4.45
C LEU A 72 2.13 -11.97 4.46
N ILE A 73 1.01 -12.48 4.95
CA ILE A 73 0.72 -13.92 4.98
C ILE A 73 0.52 -14.45 3.56
N LYS A 74 -0.11 -13.65 2.70
CA LYS A 74 -0.50 -14.00 1.33
C LYS A 74 0.70 -14.40 0.46
N ASN A 75 1.79 -13.64 0.51
CA ASN A 75 2.93 -13.81 -0.40
C ASN A 75 4.30 -13.71 0.28
N GLY A 76 4.35 -13.52 1.58
CA GLY A 76 5.60 -13.42 2.34
C GLY A 76 6.40 -12.14 2.15
N LYS A 77 5.90 -11.16 1.40
CA LYS A 77 6.58 -9.88 1.18
C LYS A 77 6.56 -9.02 2.45
N LYS A 78 7.69 -8.35 2.71
CA LYS A 78 7.81 -7.43 3.85
C LYS A 78 7.49 -6.02 3.42
N VAL A 79 6.63 -5.34 4.17
CA VAL A 79 6.25 -3.95 3.94
C VAL A 79 6.29 -3.16 5.24
N SER A 80 6.48 -1.84 5.12
CA SER A 80 6.36 -0.94 6.28
C SER A 80 4.96 -0.34 6.30
N ALA A 81 4.31 -0.40 7.45
CA ALA A 81 2.97 0.15 7.66
C ALA A 81 3.01 1.21 8.76
N PHE A 82 2.34 2.32 8.51
CA PHE A 82 2.19 3.44 9.45
C PHE A 82 1.19 3.08 10.56
N CYS A 83 1.52 3.45 11.80
CA CYS A 83 0.60 3.33 12.93
C CYS A 83 -0.11 4.67 13.14
N PRO A 84 -1.38 4.82 12.72
CA PRO A 84 -2.06 6.11 12.80
C PRO A 84 -2.38 6.52 14.24
N ARG A 85 -2.33 7.82 14.46
CA ARG A 85 -2.66 8.49 15.72
C ARG A 85 -1.69 8.20 16.86
N ASP A 86 -1.91 8.91 17.96
CA ASP A 86 -1.04 8.89 19.12
C ASP A 86 -1.17 7.60 19.93
N LYS A 87 -0.05 7.07 20.42
CA LYS A 87 0.05 5.87 21.25
C LYS A 87 -0.44 4.57 20.59
N ALA A 88 -0.77 4.59 19.30
CA ALA A 88 -1.24 3.37 18.60
C ALA A 88 -0.19 2.26 18.58
N ILE A 89 1.09 2.60 18.45
CA ILE A 89 2.18 1.63 18.41
C ILE A 89 2.35 0.84 19.72
N GLU A 90 1.94 1.40 20.84
CA GLU A 90 2.00 0.70 22.14
C GLU A 90 1.07 -0.51 22.21
N LYS A 91 0.02 -0.51 21.41
CA LYS A 91 -0.97 -1.60 21.34
C LYS A 91 -0.59 -2.71 20.37
N ILE A 92 0.49 -2.55 19.63
CA ILE A 92 0.98 -3.52 18.65
C ILE A 92 2.22 -4.19 19.23
N ASP A 93 2.22 -5.51 19.28
CA ASP A 93 3.36 -6.31 19.71
C ASP A 93 3.94 -7.09 18.53
N GLU A 94 5.15 -7.60 18.69
CA GLU A 94 5.76 -8.48 17.69
C GLU A 94 4.92 -9.77 17.55
N HIS A 95 4.85 -10.26 16.33
CA HIS A 95 4.08 -11.45 15.93
C HIS A 95 2.55 -11.32 16.02
N ASP A 96 2.03 -10.12 16.27
CA ASP A 96 0.59 -9.88 16.16
C ASP A 96 0.14 -9.93 14.70
N GLU A 97 -1.06 -10.47 14.47
CA GLU A 97 -1.70 -10.43 13.16
C GLU A 97 -2.36 -9.06 12.96
N VAL A 98 -1.95 -8.36 11.92
CA VAL A 98 -2.48 -7.03 11.59
C VAL A 98 -3.12 -7.03 10.22
N LEU A 99 -4.12 -6.18 10.04
CA LEU A 99 -4.71 -5.86 8.76
C LEU A 99 -4.17 -4.51 8.30
N ILE A 100 -3.58 -4.46 7.12
CA ILE A 100 -3.03 -3.22 6.54
C ILE A 100 -3.82 -2.81 5.29
N GLU A 101 -3.83 -1.51 5.03
CA GLU A 101 -4.39 -0.95 3.79
C GLU A 101 -3.48 0.13 3.22
N GLY A 102 -3.71 0.50 1.95
CA GLY A 102 -2.96 1.57 1.30
C GLY A 102 -3.30 2.94 1.87
N LEU A 103 -2.29 3.83 1.97
CA LEU A 103 -2.45 5.21 2.43
C LEU A 103 -3.17 6.12 1.43
N GLY A 104 -3.27 5.73 0.16
CA GLY A 104 -3.90 6.55 -0.87
C GLY A 104 -3.05 7.70 -1.42
N GLY A 105 -1.73 7.65 -1.21
CA GLY A 105 -0.81 8.64 -1.77
C GLY A 105 -0.80 8.66 -3.30
N SER A 106 -0.27 9.74 -3.88
CA SER A 106 -0.17 9.92 -5.33
C SER A 106 0.56 8.75 -5.99
N GLN A 107 0.01 8.21 -7.07
CA GLN A 107 0.55 7.06 -7.79
C GLN A 107 0.81 5.84 -6.89
N ARG A 108 0.02 5.71 -5.81
CA ARG A 108 0.19 4.66 -4.78
C ARG A 108 1.54 4.70 -4.07
N GLY A 109 2.18 5.85 -4.09
CA GLY A 109 3.39 6.09 -3.33
C GLY A 109 3.10 6.49 -1.89
N GLN A 110 4.11 7.05 -1.27
CA GLN A 110 4.00 7.62 0.08
C GLN A 110 2.99 8.77 0.13
N MET A 111 2.39 8.98 1.28
CA MET A 111 1.51 10.11 1.55
C MET A 111 2.17 11.07 2.54
N GLY A 112 2.16 12.37 2.21
CA GLY A 112 2.74 13.41 3.06
C GLY A 112 4.26 13.28 3.23
N SER A 113 4.73 13.49 4.45
CA SER A 113 6.16 13.59 4.79
C SER A 113 6.82 12.29 5.22
N ILE A 114 6.14 11.15 5.07
CA ILE A 114 6.65 9.83 5.50
C ILE A 114 7.32 9.13 4.31
N PRO A 115 8.66 9.07 4.23
CA PRO A 115 9.33 8.45 3.09
C PRO A 115 9.25 6.93 3.13
N GLY A 116 8.95 6.31 1.98
CA GLY A 116 8.97 4.87 1.80
C GLY A 116 7.83 4.08 2.46
N VAL A 117 6.85 4.73 3.06
CA VAL A 117 5.70 4.09 3.70
C VAL A 117 4.45 4.32 2.85
N ARG A 118 3.82 3.24 2.41
CA ARG A 118 2.63 3.26 1.55
C ARG A 118 1.38 2.69 2.19
N TYR A 119 1.50 2.11 3.37
CA TYR A 119 0.44 1.35 4.05
C TYR A 119 0.24 1.86 5.46
N LYS A 120 -0.92 1.59 6.02
CA LYS A 120 -1.24 1.85 7.43
C LYS A 120 -1.89 0.63 8.06
N VAL A 121 -1.73 0.49 9.36
CA VAL A 121 -2.39 -0.56 10.15
C VAL A 121 -3.81 -0.10 10.50
N ILE A 122 -4.80 -0.95 10.30
CA ILE A 122 -6.20 -0.67 10.65
C ILE A 122 -6.74 -1.57 11.73
N GLN A 123 -6.27 -2.82 11.80
CA GLN A 123 -6.72 -3.79 12.83
C GLN A 123 -5.52 -4.55 13.39
N VAL A 124 -5.64 -4.96 14.64
CA VAL A 124 -4.68 -5.83 15.34
C VAL A 124 -5.47 -6.98 15.97
N ASN A 125 -5.12 -8.22 15.63
CA ASN A 125 -5.80 -9.42 16.11
C ASN A 125 -7.34 -9.38 15.95
N GLY A 126 -7.81 -8.80 14.85
CA GLY A 126 -9.23 -8.70 14.52
C GLY A 126 -9.97 -7.51 15.14
N ILE A 127 -9.30 -6.69 15.94
CA ILE A 127 -9.90 -5.52 16.59
C ILE A 127 -9.31 -4.24 15.99
N SER A 128 -10.16 -3.25 15.74
CA SER A 128 -9.72 -1.95 15.22
C SER A 128 -8.64 -1.32 16.10
N LEU A 129 -7.57 -0.85 15.48
CA LEU A 129 -6.47 -0.18 16.20
C LEU A 129 -6.96 1.06 16.97
N GLU A 130 -7.94 1.78 16.46
CA GLU A 130 -8.51 2.94 17.13
C GLU A 130 -9.22 2.55 18.43
N GLU A 131 -9.98 1.46 18.44
CA GLU A 131 -10.62 0.95 19.64
C GLU A 131 -9.61 0.50 20.70
N LEU A 132 -8.53 -0.14 20.28
CA LEU A 132 -7.42 -0.51 21.17
C LEU A 132 -6.72 0.73 21.74
N ARG A 133 -6.46 1.72 20.92
CA ARG A 133 -5.80 2.96 21.30
C ARG A 133 -6.60 3.74 22.35
N LEU A 134 -7.92 3.77 22.19
CA LEU A 134 -8.84 4.47 23.10
C LEU A 134 -9.21 3.63 24.34
N ASN A 135 -8.67 2.42 24.46
CA ASN A 135 -8.98 1.47 25.54
C ASN A 135 -10.46 1.07 25.64
N ARG A 136 -11.18 1.11 24.52
CA ARG A 136 -12.58 0.67 24.45
C ARG A 136 -12.71 -0.85 24.39
N LYS A 137 -11.71 -1.52 23.84
CA LYS A 137 -11.63 -2.98 23.72
C LYS A 137 -10.24 -3.45 24.10
N GLU A 138 -10.14 -4.68 24.58
CA GLU A 138 -8.87 -5.33 24.87
C GLU A 138 -8.41 -6.18 23.67
N LYS A 139 -7.11 -6.27 23.50
CA LYS A 139 -6.53 -7.10 22.45
C LYS A 139 -6.66 -8.58 22.81
N PRO A 140 -7.23 -9.42 21.92
CA PRO A 140 -7.31 -10.85 22.16
C PRO A 140 -5.91 -11.47 22.29
N LYS A 141 -5.77 -12.40 23.21
CA LYS A 141 -4.59 -13.25 23.28
C LYS A 141 -4.63 -14.25 22.12
N ARG A 142 -3.46 -14.60 21.62
CA ARG A 142 -3.36 -15.65 20.61
C ARG A 142 -3.55 -17.02 21.20
#